data_8defe9f24d1633ead41518ede604f542
#
_entry.id   8defe9f24d1633ead41518ede604f542
#
_cell.length_a   1.000
_cell.length_b   1.000
_cell.length_c   1.000
_cell.angle_alpha   90.00
_cell.angle_beta   90.00
_cell.angle_gamma   90.00
#
_symmetry.space_group_name_H-M   'P 1'
#
loop_
_entity.id
_entity.type
_entity.pdbx_description
1 polymer ?
#
loop_
_entity_poly.entity_id
_entity_poly.type
_entity_poly.pdbx_seq_one_letter_code
_entity_poly.pdbx_strand_id
1 'polypeptide(L)'
;MIGVSIYLSKERVEKQEEWLKVAKEHGFTSIFTSLHIPEDDPNTYKELIQILGKQAFAHEMELMVDVSPKSLHHLGLTYENVEELLDWGITGLRMDYGIAPKEIASVSHKMKVALNASTITNSFWKELLAEHIRVENVEAWHNFYPRPETGLAKSFLQKQNQYLQKCGIKTMAFIPGDAEKRGPLYEGLPTLEKHRNMRPLEAYLELVQDCGVDKVLIGDISASLESMQEVASASRGIIPLRYKSFITDKEVLKVVEQVHTNRLDPARDVIRSVESREGNRVVIKPMHTIVRKKGSITIDNELYGRYAGEMQVATHDLPVDEKVNVVGM
;
A
#
# COMPACT_ATOMS: atom_id res chain seq x y z
N MET A 1 -5.57 -4.20 2.38
CA MET A 1 -5.40 -4.90 1.08
C MET A 1 -4.29 -4.23 0.28
N ILE A 2 -3.53 -4.98 -0.52
CA ILE A 2 -2.45 -4.43 -1.37
C ILE A 2 -2.64 -4.84 -2.83
N GLY A 3 -2.15 -4.01 -3.75
CA GLY A 3 -2.29 -4.26 -5.19
C GLY A 3 -1.23 -3.55 -6.04
N VAL A 4 -1.31 -3.76 -7.34
CA VAL A 4 -0.37 -3.24 -8.35
C VAL A 4 -1.11 -2.55 -9.49
N SER A 5 -0.43 -1.65 -10.19
CA SER A 5 -0.93 -1.06 -11.43
C SER A 5 -0.34 -1.78 -12.64
N ILE A 6 -1.17 -2.00 -13.65
CA ILE A 6 -0.77 -2.54 -14.94
C ILE A 6 -1.09 -1.52 -16.03
N TYR A 7 -0.13 -1.27 -16.90
CA TYR A 7 -0.27 -0.37 -18.03
C TYR A 7 -0.24 -1.18 -19.33
N LEU A 8 -1.38 -1.19 -20.03
CA LEU A 8 -1.60 -2.05 -21.18
C LEU A 8 -0.66 -1.69 -22.34
N SER A 9 0.12 -2.66 -22.80
CA SER A 9 1.00 -2.52 -23.95
C SER A 9 1.30 -3.90 -24.53
N LYS A 10 1.25 -4.05 -25.86
CA LYS A 10 1.59 -5.32 -26.54
C LYS A 10 2.99 -5.82 -26.20
N GLU A 11 3.92 -4.91 -26.03
CA GLU A 11 5.34 -5.21 -25.74
C GLU A 11 5.56 -5.73 -24.32
N ARG A 12 4.58 -5.54 -23.42
CA ARG A 12 4.68 -5.86 -21.99
C ARG A 12 3.90 -7.09 -21.55
N VAL A 13 3.10 -7.71 -22.41
CA VAL A 13 2.17 -8.78 -22.02
C VAL A 13 2.87 -9.94 -21.30
N GLU A 14 4.02 -10.41 -21.77
CA GLU A 14 4.76 -11.49 -21.13
C GLU A 14 5.34 -11.06 -19.76
N LYS A 15 5.98 -9.88 -19.70
CA LYS A 15 6.52 -9.33 -18.46
C LYS A 15 5.43 -9.01 -17.44
N GLN A 16 4.24 -8.61 -17.92
CA GLN A 16 3.07 -8.36 -17.11
C GLN A 16 2.60 -9.62 -16.38
N GLU A 17 2.54 -10.75 -17.07
CA GLU A 17 2.12 -12.02 -16.46
C GLU A 17 3.12 -12.47 -15.38
N GLU A 18 4.41 -12.39 -15.66
CA GLU A 18 5.46 -12.68 -14.68
C GLU A 18 5.34 -11.76 -13.44
N TRP A 19 5.11 -10.47 -13.67
CA TRP A 19 4.92 -9.50 -12.61
C TRP A 19 3.68 -9.80 -11.75
N LEU A 20 2.55 -10.17 -12.37
CA LEU A 20 1.32 -10.55 -11.65
C LEU A 20 1.52 -11.82 -10.82
N LYS A 21 2.24 -12.80 -11.34
CA LYS A 21 2.61 -14.00 -10.59
C LYS A 21 3.42 -13.65 -9.34
N VAL A 22 4.47 -12.86 -9.49
CA VAL A 22 5.30 -12.39 -8.36
C VAL A 22 4.45 -11.60 -7.37
N ALA A 23 3.59 -10.70 -7.83
CA ALA A 23 2.69 -9.94 -6.97
C ALA A 23 1.76 -10.87 -6.17
N LYS A 24 1.14 -11.85 -6.81
CA LYS A 24 0.26 -12.81 -6.15
C LYS A 24 0.98 -13.66 -5.10
N GLU A 25 2.18 -14.16 -5.40
CA GLU A 25 3.02 -14.93 -4.48
C GLU A 25 3.35 -14.14 -3.21
N HIS A 26 3.43 -12.81 -3.30
CA HIS A 26 3.64 -11.91 -2.17
C HIS A 26 2.33 -11.41 -1.52
N GLY A 27 1.16 -11.92 -1.94
CA GLY A 27 -0.13 -11.59 -1.32
C GLY A 27 -0.78 -10.30 -1.82
N PHE A 28 -0.33 -9.78 -2.96
CA PHE A 28 -1.06 -8.72 -3.67
C PHE A 28 -2.30 -9.32 -4.32
N THR A 29 -3.45 -8.67 -4.16
CA THR A 29 -4.75 -9.23 -4.54
C THR A 29 -5.59 -8.30 -5.41
N SER A 30 -5.11 -7.10 -5.72
CA SER A 30 -5.84 -6.13 -6.53
C SER A 30 -4.96 -5.59 -7.65
N ILE A 31 -5.55 -5.45 -8.83
CA ILE A 31 -4.94 -4.87 -10.02
C ILE A 31 -5.72 -3.62 -10.39
N PHE A 32 -5.01 -2.55 -10.70
CA PHE A 32 -5.54 -1.37 -11.35
C PHE A 32 -5.01 -1.24 -12.76
N THR A 33 -5.88 -0.88 -13.72
CA THR A 33 -5.48 -0.40 -15.04
C THR A 33 -6.38 0.73 -15.49
N SER A 34 -5.92 1.53 -16.45
CA SER A 34 -6.69 2.64 -17.01
C SER A 34 -6.81 2.52 -18.52
N LEU A 35 -8.01 2.78 -19.01
CA LEU A 35 -8.31 2.91 -20.44
C LEU A 35 -8.35 4.37 -20.91
N HIS A 36 -7.84 5.30 -20.08
CA HIS A 36 -7.85 6.74 -20.35
C HIS A 36 -6.49 7.29 -20.76
N ILE A 37 -5.49 6.45 -20.99
CA ILE A 37 -4.12 6.91 -21.22
C ILE A 37 -3.98 7.33 -22.68
N PRO A 38 -3.75 8.63 -22.97
CA PRO A 38 -3.70 9.14 -24.34
C PRO A 38 -2.55 8.60 -25.19
N GLU A 39 -1.50 8.09 -24.53
CA GLU A 39 -0.29 7.59 -25.17
C GLU A 39 -0.48 6.18 -25.80
N ASP A 40 -1.55 5.49 -25.43
CA ASP A 40 -1.82 4.12 -25.90
C ASP A 40 -2.79 4.10 -27.10
N ASP A 41 -2.63 3.11 -27.99
CA ASP A 41 -3.54 2.92 -29.16
C ASP A 41 -4.88 2.31 -28.71
N PRO A 42 -6.00 3.06 -28.84
CA PRO A 42 -7.33 2.58 -28.45
C PRO A 42 -7.79 1.30 -29.17
N ASN A 43 -7.31 1.05 -30.39
CA ASN A 43 -7.75 -0.11 -31.17
C ASN A 43 -7.22 -1.45 -30.63
N THR A 44 -6.19 -1.40 -29.83
CA THR A 44 -5.59 -2.58 -29.20
C THR A 44 -6.13 -2.85 -27.80
N TYR A 45 -6.85 -1.93 -27.21
CA TYR A 45 -7.31 -2.03 -25.82
C TYR A 45 -8.17 -3.25 -25.52
N LYS A 46 -9.11 -3.55 -26.43
CA LYS A 46 -10.04 -4.67 -26.21
C LYS A 46 -9.29 -5.99 -26.06
N GLU A 47 -8.33 -6.26 -26.93
CA GLU A 47 -7.51 -7.47 -26.87
C GLU A 47 -6.67 -7.51 -25.60
N LEU A 48 -5.96 -6.41 -25.31
CA LEU A 48 -5.05 -6.33 -24.14
C LEU A 48 -5.80 -6.43 -22.82
N ILE A 49 -6.97 -5.78 -22.68
CA ILE A 49 -7.75 -5.86 -21.46
C ILE A 49 -8.34 -7.26 -21.25
N GLN A 50 -8.72 -7.98 -22.31
CA GLN A 50 -9.18 -9.36 -22.21
C GLN A 50 -8.04 -10.31 -21.80
N ILE A 51 -6.81 -10.07 -22.29
CA ILE A 51 -5.63 -10.81 -21.84
C ILE A 51 -5.39 -10.56 -20.36
N LEU A 52 -5.35 -9.29 -19.92
CA LEU A 52 -5.18 -8.92 -18.53
C LEU A 52 -6.27 -9.53 -17.64
N GLY A 53 -7.52 -9.50 -18.07
CA GLY A 53 -8.63 -10.08 -17.33
C GLY A 53 -8.51 -11.59 -17.13
N LYS A 54 -8.08 -12.33 -18.17
CA LYS A 54 -7.78 -13.77 -18.05
C LYS A 54 -6.63 -14.04 -17.06
N GLN A 55 -5.56 -13.22 -17.11
CA GLN A 55 -4.45 -13.32 -16.16
C GLN A 55 -4.91 -13.01 -14.73
N ALA A 56 -5.68 -11.95 -14.54
CA ALA A 56 -6.24 -11.58 -13.24
C ALA A 56 -7.12 -12.70 -12.66
N PHE A 57 -7.99 -13.28 -13.47
CA PHE A 57 -8.83 -14.42 -13.09
C PHE A 57 -8.00 -15.66 -12.71
N ALA A 58 -7.00 -16.01 -13.53
CA ALA A 58 -6.12 -17.16 -13.28
C ALA A 58 -5.33 -17.02 -11.95
N HIS A 59 -4.99 -15.79 -11.57
CA HIS A 59 -4.31 -15.49 -10.32
C HIS A 59 -5.27 -15.14 -9.17
N GLU A 60 -6.59 -15.24 -9.37
CA GLU A 60 -7.61 -14.87 -8.36
C GLU A 60 -7.37 -13.45 -7.80
N MET A 61 -7.11 -12.50 -8.67
CA MET A 61 -6.90 -11.10 -8.33
C MET A 61 -8.10 -10.26 -8.79
N GLU A 62 -8.48 -9.28 -7.97
CA GLU A 62 -9.44 -8.25 -8.36
C GLU A 62 -8.84 -7.39 -9.49
N LEU A 63 -9.60 -7.12 -10.53
CA LEU A 63 -9.22 -6.20 -11.60
C LEU A 63 -10.18 -5.01 -11.66
N MET A 64 -9.66 -3.83 -11.29
CA MET A 64 -10.37 -2.56 -11.36
C MET A 64 -9.89 -1.76 -12.55
N VAL A 65 -10.80 -1.36 -13.42
CA VAL A 65 -10.51 -0.66 -14.68
C VAL A 65 -11.05 0.77 -14.64
N ASP A 66 -10.17 1.73 -14.88
CA ASP A 66 -10.55 3.14 -15.00
C ASP A 66 -11.15 3.42 -16.37
N VAL A 67 -12.40 3.90 -16.40
CA VAL A 67 -13.18 4.06 -17.63
C VAL A 67 -13.83 5.42 -17.72
N SER A 68 -14.04 5.88 -18.98
CA SER A 68 -14.94 6.97 -19.32
C SER A 68 -16.06 6.47 -20.23
N PRO A 69 -17.12 7.26 -20.42
CA PRO A 69 -18.12 6.95 -21.44
C PRO A 69 -17.51 6.66 -22.81
N LYS A 70 -16.46 7.43 -23.18
CA LYS A 70 -15.75 7.27 -24.45
C LYS A 70 -14.99 5.93 -24.53
N SER A 71 -14.29 5.54 -23.46
CA SER A 71 -13.54 4.27 -23.45
C SER A 71 -14.47 3.05 -23.46
N LEU A 72 -15.60 3.08 -22.76
CA LEU A 72 -16.61 2.01 -22.84
C LEU A 72 -17.19 1.88 -24.25
N HIS A 73 -17.51 3.01 -24.89
CA HIS A 73 -18.00 3.01 -26.27
C HIS A 73 -16.99 2.41 -27.26
N HIS A 74 -15.69 2.65 -27.09
CA HIS A 74 -14.64 2.02 -27.89
C HIS A 74 -14.59 0.50 -27.73
N LEU A 75 -14.98 -0.02 -26.55
CA LEU A 75 -15.10 -1.45 -26.30
C LEU A 75 -16.41 -2.05 -26.86
N GLY A 76 -17.32 -1.21 -27.37
CA GLY A 76 -18.67 -1.60 -27.83
C GLY A 76 -19.66 -1.77 -26.68
N LEU A 77 -19.40 -1.13 -25.53
CA LEU A 77 -20.18 -1.25 -24.31
C LEU A 77 -20.78 0.09 -23.87
N THR A 78 -21.80 -0.01 -23.05
CA THR A 78 -22.46 1.09 -22.34
C THR A 78 -22.61 0.74 -20.86
N TYR A 79 -23.07 1.68 -20.02
CA TYR A 79 -23.39 1.34 -18.61
C TYR A 79 -24.57 0.37 -18.44
N GLU A 80 -25.39 0.17 -19.50
CA GLU A 80 -26.53 -0.76 -19.47
C GLU A 80 -26.09 -2.24 -19.56
N ASN A 81 -25.04 -2.51 -20.37
CA ASN A 81 -24.53 -3.88 -20.60
C ASN A 81 -23.10 -4.08 -20.05
N VAL A 82 -22.70 -3.26 -19.08
CA VAL A 82 -21.35 -3.25 -18.50
C VAL A 82 -20.97 -4.58 -17.82
N GLU A 83 -21.94 -5.40 -17.44
CA GLU A 83 -21.76 -6.74 -16.87
C GLU A 83 -21.03 -7.72 -17.79
N GLU A 84 -21.03 -7.48 -19.11
CA GLU A 84 -20.23 -8.28 -20.05
C GLU A 84 -18.72 -8.22 -19.72
N LEU A 85 -18.26 -7.17 -19.03
CA LEU A 85 -16.87 -7.06 -18.57
C LEU A 85 -16.50 -8.12 -17.51
N LEU A 86 -17.48 -8.66 -16.77
CA LEU A 86 -17.23 -9.75 -15.83
C LEU A 86 -16.76 -11.02 -16.55
N ASP A 87 -17.29 -11.29 -17.75
CA ASP A 87 -16.87 -12.40 -18.59
C ASP A 87 -15.43 -12.23 -19.10
N TRP A 88 -14.94 -10.99 -19.13
CA TRP A 88 -13.54 -10.68 -19.46
C TRP A 88 -12.62 -10.74 -18.24
N GLY A 89 -13.12 -11.06 -17.04
CA GLY A 89 -12.37 -11.10 -15.79
C GLY A 89 -12.21 -9.74 -15.08
N ILE A 90 -12.93 -8.72 -15.53
CA ILE A 90 -12.94 -7.40 -14.88
C ILE A 90 -13.94 -7.42 -13.72
N THR A 91 -13.50 -7.11 -12.51
CA THR A 91 -14.32 -7.21 -11.29
C THR A 91 -14.97 -5.89 -10.90
N GLY A 92 -14.51 -4.76 -11.42
CA GLY A 92 -15.09 -3.47 -11.12
C GLY A 92 -14.56 -2.34 -11.99
N LEU A 93 -15.26 -1.22 -11.95
CA LEU A 93 -14.95 -0.03 -12.73
C LEU A 93 -14.63 1.15 -11.82
N ARG A 94 -13.59 1.89 -12.17
CA ARG A 94 -13.38 3.22 -11.63
C ARG A 94 -14.05 4.24 -12.55
N MET A 95 -15.05 4.94 -11.99
CA MET A 95 -15.89 5.91 -12.66
C MET A 95 -15.48 7.31 -12.20
N ASP A 96 -14.67 8.03 -13.02
CA ASP A 96 -13.99 9.24 -12.54
C ASP A 96 -14.89 10.48 -12.57
N TYR A 97 -15.29 10.95 -13.76
CA TYR A 97 -16.09 12.18 -13.89
C TYR A 97 -17.06 12.14 -15.08
N GLY A 98 -18.07 13.01 -15.04
CA GLY A 98 -19.02 13.18 -16.16
C GLY A 98 -20.03 12.02 -16.29
N ILE A 99 -20.20 11.20 -15.26
CA ILE A 99 -21.13 10.08 -15.22
C ILE A 99 -22.28 10.46 -14.26
N ALA A 100 -23.52 10.26 -14.70
CA ALA A 100 -24.68 10.63 -13.89
C ALA A 100 -24.84 9.70 -12.66
N PRO A 101 -25.29 10.23 -11.49
CA PRO A 101 -25.53 9.43 -10.28
C PRO A 101 -26.35 8.16 -10.53
N LYS A 102 -27.37 8.25 -11.37
CA LYS A 102 -28.23 7.12 -11.75
C LYS A 102 -27.43 6.00 -12.45
N GLU A 103 -26.51 6.33 -13.33
CA GLU A 103 -25.66 5.34 -14.03
C GLU A 103 -24.70 4.69 -13.04
N ILE A 104 -24.06 5.47 -12.17
CA ILE A 104 -23.17 4.95 -11.11
C ILE A 104 -23.94 3.99 -10.20
N ALA A 105 -25.12 4.38 -9.75
CA ALA A 105 -25.97 3.53 -8.93
C ALA A 105 -26.34 2.23 -9.67
N SER A 106 -26.76 2.31 -10.93
CA SER A 106 -27.05 1.13 -11.75
C SER A 106 -25.88 0.16 -11.86
N VAL A 107 -24.68 0.66 -12.14
CA VAL A 107 -23.45 -0.15 -12.23
C VAL A 107 -23.12 -0.79 -10.88
N SER A 108 -23.35 -0.10 -9.76
CA SER A 108 -23.07 -0.63 -8.43
C SER A 108 -23.87 -1.91 -8.09
N HIS A 109 -25.02 -2.13 -8.73
CA HIS A 109 -25.81 -3.35 -8.59
C HIS A 109 -25.27 -4.53 -9.40
N LYS A 110 -24.39 -4.27 -10.38
CA LYS A 110 -23.86 -5.28 -11.30
C LYS A 110 -22.43 -5.69 -10.94
N MET A 111 -21.60 -4.73 -10.52
CA MET A 111 -20.19 -4.95 -10.20
C MET A 111 -19.67 -3.89 -9.21
N LYS A 112 -18.40 -4.02 -8.79
CA LYS A 112 -17.77 -3.00 -7.96
C LYS A 112 -17.61 -1.69 -8.70
N VAL A 113 -17.77 -0.58 -7.96
CA VAL A 113 -17.58 0.78 -8.44
C VAL A 113 -16.56 1.49 -7.56
N ALA A 114 -15.54 2.06 -8.15
CA ALA A 114 -14.65 3.00 -7.48
C ALA A 114 -14.93 4.42 -7.98
N LEU A 115 -15.12 5.34 -7.04
CA LEU A 115 -15.34 6.76 -7.31
C LEU A 115 -14.08 7.55 -6.99
N ASN A 116 -13.88 8.71 -7.62
CA ASN A 116 -12.76 9.59 -7.29
C ASN A 116 -12.92 10.14 -5.86
N ALA A 117 -12.10 9.65 -4.93
CA ALA A 117 -12.17 10.01 -3.51
C ALA A 117 -12.06 11.52 -3.27
N SER A 118 -11.28 12.25 -4.09
CA SER A 118 -11.07 13.70 -3.92
C SER A 118 -12.26 14.55 -4.33
N THR A 119 -13.22 14.00 -5.09
CA THR A 119 -14.37 14.74 -5.64
C THR A 119 -15.70 14.39 -4.98
N ILE A 120 -15.75 13.38 -4.14
CA ILE A 120 -16.98 12.99 -3.42
C ILE A 120 -17.29 14.07 -2.37
N THR A 121 -18.35 14.85 -2.65
CA THR A 121 -18.92 15.82 -1.72
C THR A 121 -20.13 15.25 -1.00
N ASN A 122 -20.55 15.89 0.09
CA ASN A 122 -21.77 15.48 0.82
C ASN A 122 -23.04 15.56 -0.06
N SER A 123 -23.14 16.57 -0.97
CA SER A 123 -24.25 16.67 -1.92
C SER A 123 -24.25 15.51 -2.90
N PHE A 124 -23.10 15.24 -3.54
CA PHE A 124 -22.99 14.15 -4.50
C PHE A 124 -23.26 12.79 -3.87
N TRP A 125 -22.77 12.55 -2.65
CA TRP A 125 -23.08 11.31 -1.93
C TRP A 125 -24.55 11.15 -1.63
N LYS A 126 -25.26 12.23 -1.23
CA LYS A 126 -26.72 12.19 -1.04
C LYS A 126 -27.48 11.92 -2.33
N GLU A 127 -27.05 12.45 -3.45
CA GLU A 127 -27.64 12.14 -4.77
C GLU A 127 -27.48 10.66 -5.12
N LEU A 128 -26.29 10.07 -4.89
CA LEU A 128 -26.05 8.64 -5.09
C LEU A 128 -26.96 7.76 -4.20
N LEU A 129 -27.12 8.15 -2.93
CA LEU A 129 -28.04 7.45 -2.02
C LEU A 129 -29.50 7.55 -2.47
N ALA A 130 -29.92 8.69 -3.01
CA ALA A 130 -31.27 8.88 -3.56
C ALA A 130 -31.51 8.00 -4.79
N GLU A 131 -30.47 7.71 -5.57
CA GLU A 131 -30.50 6.79 -6.70
C GLU A 131 -30.31 5.31 -6.28
N HIS A 132 -30.38 5.02 -4.98
CA HIS A 132 -30.26 3.66 -4.42
C HIS A 132 -28.94 2.95 -4.74
N ILE A 133 -27.80 3.67 -4.70
CA ILE A 133 -26.48 3.06 -4.88
C ILE A 133 -26.27 1.90 -3.89
N ARG A 134 -25.65 0.83 -4.36
CA ARG A 134 -25.29 -0.32 -3.54
C ARG A 134 -23.95 -0.09 -2.82
N VAL A 135 -24.03 0.51 -1.62
CA VAL A 135 -22.88 1.03 -0.87
C VAL A 135 -21.78 -0.02 -0.64
N GLU A 136 -22.14 -1.28 -0.40
CA GLU A 136 -21.19 -2.38 -0.20
C GLU A 136 -20.32 -2.70 -1.42
N ASN A 137 -20.74 -2.27 -2.61
CA ASN A 137 -19.98 -2.39 -3.85
C ASN A 137 -19.21 -1.11 -4.21
N VAL A 138 -19.22 -0.09 -3.34
CA VAL A 138 -18.56 1.20 -3.62
C VAL A 138 -17.26 1.33 -2.84
N GLU A 139 -16.22 1.74 -3.53
CA GLU A 139 -14.95 2.18 -2.98
C GLU A 139 -14.66 3.63 -3.42
N ALA A 140 -13.83 4.35 -2.68
CA ALA A 140 -13.37 5.68 -3.04
C ALA A 140 -11.85 5.64 -3.27
N TRP A 141 -11.44 5.94 -4.49
CA TRP A 141 -10.05 5.80 -4.94
C TRP A 141 -9.43 7.17 -5.19
N HIS A 142 -8.37 7.49 -4.46
CA HIS A 142 -7.57 8.67 -4.75
C HIS A 142 -6.78 8.48 -6.05
N ASN A 143 -6.48 9.58 -6.74
CA ASN A 143 -5.62 9.57 -7.91
C ASN A 143 -4.16 9.40 -7.50
N PHE A 144 -3.33 8.92 -8.42
CA PHE A 144 -1.91 9.21 -8.42
C PHE A 144 -1.62 10.49 -9.22
N TYR A 145 -0.48 11.11 -8.94
CA TYR A 145 -0.12 12.40 -9.52
C TYR A 145 1.25 12.32 -10.20
N PRO A 146 1.30 12.17 -11.55
CA PRO A 146 2.56 12.00 -12.29
C PRO A 146 3.48 13.21 -12.21
N ARG A 147 2.88 14.42 -12.31
CA ARG A 147 3.64 15.67 -12.30
C ARG A 147 4.07 16.01 -10.86
N PRO A 148 5.39 16.24 -10.61
CA PRO A 148 5.86 16.75 -9.32
C PRO A 148 5.10 17.98 -8.85
N GLU A 149 4.95 18.13 -7.55
CA GLU A 149 4.27 19.25 -6.88
C GLU A 149 2.74 19.25 -7.00
N THR A 150 2.13 18.26 -7.66
CA THR A 150 0.67 18.18 -7.83
C THR A 150 -0.01 17.13 -6.95
N GLY A 151 0.75 16.29 -6.26
CA GLY A 151 0.21 15.30 -5.32
C GLY A 151 -0.49 15.93 -4.13
N LEU A 152 -1.35 15.17 -3.47
CA LEU A 152 -2.15 15.65 -2.35
C LEU A 152 -1.29 15.97 -1.12
N ALA A 153 -1.76 16.95 -0.33
CA ALA A 153 -1.27 17.14 1.03
C ALA A 153 -1.86 16.07 1.97
N LYS A 154 -1.07 15.58 2.93
CA LYS A 154 -1.50 14.58 3.92
C LYS A 154 -2.77 15.01 4.67
N SER A 155 -2.83 16.26 5.12
CA SER A 155 -3.97 16.79 5.87
C SER A 155 -5.28 16.79 5.06
N PHE A 156 -5.20 17.04 3.76
CA PHE A 156 -6.37 16.94 2.88
C PHE A 156 -6.84 15.49 2.80
N LEU A 157 -5.93 14.55 2.52
CA LEU A 157 -6.25 13.12 2.40
C LEU A 157 -6.84 12.57 3.69
N GLN A 158 -6.27 12.89 4.85
CA GLN A 158 -6.79 12.49 6.15
C GLN A 158 -8.22 12.98 6.38
N LYS A 159 -8.49 14.26 6.10
CA LYS A 159 -9.83 14.84 6.25
C LYS A 159 -10.84 14.18 5.32
N GLN A 160 -10.46 13.93 4.09
CA GLN A 160 -11.32 13.29 3.10
C GLN A 160 -11.62 11.83 3.48
N ASN A 161 -10.61 11.07 3.90
CA ASN A 161 -10.79 9.68 4.33
C ASN A 161 -11.68 9.59 5.57
N GLN A 162 -11.53 10.49 6.56
CA GLN A 162 -12.42 10.53 7.72
C GLN A 162 -13.89 10.76 7.33
N TYR A 163 -14.13 11.58 6.31
CA TYR A 163 -15.48 11.78 5.78
C TYR A 163 -15.99 10.51 5.08
N LEU A 164 -15.21 9.91 4.21
CA LEU A 164 -15.58 8.71 3.45
C LEU A 164 -15.84 7.50 4.38
N GLN A 165 -15.03 7.33 5.40
CA GLN A 165 -15.24 6.30 6.43
C GLN A 165 -16.57 6.47 7.18
N LYS A 166 -16.96 7.72 7.48
CA LYS A 166 -18.30 7.99 8.07
C LYS A 166 -19.44 7.63 7.12
N CYS A 167 -19.20 7.65 5.81
CA CYS A 167 -20.14 7.19 4.79
C CYS A 167 -20.11 5.64 4.59
N GLY A 168 -19.23 4.92 5.30
CA GLY A 168 -19.07 3.46 5.16
C GLY A 168 -18.30 3.04 3.92
N ILE A 169 -17.56 3.96 3.27
CA ILE A 169 -16.85 3.74 2.02
C ILE A 169 -15.38 3.43 2.31
N LYS A 170 -14.87 2.32 1.76
CA LYS A 170 -13.46 1.97 1.80
C LYS A 170 -12.65 2.85 0.86
N THR A 171 -11.43 3.20 1.29
CA THR A 171 -10.56 4.11 0.55
C THR A 171 -9.35 3.40 -0.03
N MET A 172 -8.89 3.87 -1.18
CA MET A 172 -7.65 3.42 -1.83
C MET A 172 -6.74 4.60 -2.17
N ALA A 173 -5.43 4.38 -2.06
CA ALA A 173 -4.41 5.33 -2.49
C ALA A 173 -3.20 4.63 -3.09
N PHE A 174 -2.40 5.38 -3.86
CA PHE A 174 -1.20 4.88 -4.52
C PHE A 174 0.07 5.28 -3.79
N ILE A 175 1.05 4.36 -3.80
CA ILE A 175 2.44 4.60 -3.43
C ILE A 175 3.33 4.51 -4.69
N PRO A 176 4.48 5.20 -4.72
CA PRO A 176 5.41 5.06 -5.83
C PRO A 176 6.07 3.68 -5.82
N GLY A 177 6.43 3.19 -7.01
CA GLY A 177 7.36 2.09 -7.16
C GLY A 177 8.83 2.58 -7.06
N ASP A 178 9.74 1.67 -6.77
CA ASP A 178 11.18 1.93 -6.66
C ASP A 178 12.02 1.16 -7.69
N ALA A 179 11.38 0.51 -8.67
CA ALA A 179 12.02 -0.15 -9.80
C ALA A 179 11.70 0.59 -11.12
N GLU A 180 10.87 0.03 -11.98
CA GLU A 180 10.52 0.69 -13.23
C GLU A 180 9.41 1.71 -13.02
N LYS A 181 9.74 2.99 -13.23
CA LYS A 181 8.77 4.08 -13.14
C LYS A 181 8.00 4.26 -14.45
N ARG A 182 6.74 4.70 -14.35
CA ARG A 182 5.91 4.95 -15.51
C ARG A 182 6.25 6.29 -16.20
N GLY A 183 6.35 6.24 -17.55
CA GLY A 183 6.45 7.43 -18.38
C GLY A 183 5.15 8.25 -18.45
N PRO A 184 5.17 9.41 -19.11
CA PRO A 184 6.33 9.99 -19.78
C PRO A 184 7.31 10.74 -18.85
N LEU A 185 6.94 11.00 -17.58
CA LEU A 185 7.75 11.83 -16.67
C LEU A 185 8.78 11.03 -15.87
N TYR A 186 8.51 9.75 -15.56
CA TYR A 186 9.37 8.87 -14.74
C TYR A 186 9.67 9.42 -13.33
N GLU A 187 8.75 10.22 -12.78
CA GLU A 187 8.88 10.88 -11.48
C GLU A 187 8.16 10.16 -10.34
N GLY A 188 7.61 8.97 -10.62
CA GLY A 188 6.82 8.19 -9.68
C GLY A 188 5.35 8.62 -9.64
N LEU A 189 4.51 7.70 -9.16
CA LEU A 189 3.05 7.84 -9.18
C LEU A 189 2.43 7.75 -7.78
N PRO A 190 2.77 8.65 -6.85
CA PRO A 190 2.16 8.66 -5.53
C PRO A 190 0.82 9.40 -5.50
N THR A 191 -0.02 9.10 -4.51
CA THR A 191 -1.17 9.94 -4.14
C THR A 191 -0.73 11.15 -3.32
N LEU A 192 0.12 10.98 -2.31
CA LEU A 192 0.68 12.09 -1.53
C LEU A 192 1.98 12.59 -2.14
N GLU A 193 2.09 13.93 -2.31
CA GLU A 193 3.31 14.51 -2.88
C GLU A 193 4.58 14.14 -2.11
N LYS A 194 4.51 14.13 -0.80
CA LYS A 194 5.65 13.78 0.05
C LYS A 194 6.16 12.35 -0.15
N HIS A 195 5.35 11.45 -0.71
CA HIS A 195 5.74 10.06 -0.97
C HIS A 195 6.59 9.88 -2.22
N ARG A 196 6.68 10.88 -3.10
CA ARG A 196 7.30 10.77 -4.43
C ARG A 196 8.69 10.14 -4.43
N ASN A 197 9.51 10.48 -3.44
CA ASN A 197 10.86 9.93 -3.26
C ASN A 197 11.00 9.11 -1.96
N MET A 198 9.88 8.72 -1.37
CA MET A 198 9.85 7.90 -0.16
C MET A 198 9.92 6.42 -0.53
N ARG A 199 10.50 5.59 0.35
CA ARG A 199 10.48 4.15 0.16
C ARG A 199 9.03 3.62 0.19
N PRO A 200 8.70 2.60 -0.63
CA PRO A 200 7.34 2.04 -0.69
C PRO A 200 6.79 1.62 0.68
N LEU A 201 7.60 0.99 1.54
CA LEU A 201 7.20 0.61 2.90
C LEU A 201 6.80 1.80 3.76
N GLU A 202 7.60 2.87 3.76
CA GLU A 202 7.32 4.07 4.56
C GLU A 202 6.04 4.77 4.09
N ALA A 203 5.88 4.89 2.76
CA ALA A 203 4.68 5.44 2.15
C ALA A 203 3.44 4.59 2.47
N TYR A 204 3.55 3.26 2.41
CA TYR A 204 2.50 2.33 2.78
C TYR A 204 2.06 2.50 4.24
N LEU A 205 3.01 2.50 5.17
CA LEU A 205 2.74 2.63 6.60
C LEU A 205 2.04 3.96 6.93
N GLU A 206 2.49 5.06 6.33
CA GLU A 206 1.84 6.35 6.54
C GLU A 206 0.40 6.38 5.99
N LEU A 207 0.15 5.81 4.82
CA LEU A 207 -1.21 5.74 4.28
C LEU A 207 -2.15 4.92 5.18
N VAL A 208 -1.69 3.77 5.65
CA VAL A 208 -2.53 2.87 6.45
C VAL A 208 -2.69 3.37 7.89
N GLN A 209 -1.58 3.72 8.56
CA GLN A 209 -1.60 4.03 9.98
C GLN A 209 -2.07 5.46 10.26
N ASP A 210 -1.61 6.43 9.48
CA ASP A 210 -1.89 7.85 9.75
C ASP A 210 -3.08 8.38 8.95
N CYS A 211 -3.32 7.83 7.74
CA CYS A 211 -4.36 8.33 6.85
C CYS A 211 -5.59 7.42 6.76
N GLY A 212 -5.56 6.24 7.39
CA GLY A 212 -6.69 5.30 7.43
C GLY A 212 -7.09 4.76 6.07
N VAL A 213 -6.11 4.52 5.17
CA VAL A 213 -6.36 3.95 3.84
C VAL A 213 -6.53 2.44 3.96
N ASP A 214 -7.61 1.91 3.37
CA ASP A 214 -7.96 0.48 3.43
C ASP A 214 -7.21 -0.36 2.38
N LYS A 215 -6.93 0.22 1.21
CA LYS A 215 -6.29 -0.44 0.08
C LYS A 215 -5.14 0.43 -0.45
N VAL A 216 -3.97 -0.15 -0.64
CA VAL A 216 -2.80 0.56 -1.17
C VAL A 216 -2.27 -0.15 -2.41
N LEU A 217 -2.11 0.58 -3.50
CA LEU A 217 -1.58 0.07 -4.75
C LEU A 217 -0.23 0.73 -5.11
N ILE A 218 0.66 -0.06 -5.70
CA ILE A 218 1.85 0.47 -6.36
C ILE A 218 1.41 1.15 -7.65
N GLY A 219 1.66 2.45 -7.78
CA GLY A 219 1.23 3.27 -8.92
C GLY A 219 2.12 3.11 -10.14
N ASP A 220 3.42 2.88 -9.97
CA ASP A 220 4.39 2.70 -11.05
C ASP A 220 4.31 1.31 -11.71
N ILE A 221 5.11 1.10 -12.77
CA ILE A 221 5.13 -0.15 -13.52
C ILE A 221 5.56 -1.32 -12.66
N SER A 222 6.57 -1.10 -11.80
CA SER A 222 7.01 -2.12 -10.85
C SER A 222 7.68 -1.54 -9.60
N ALA A 223 7.79 -2.36 -8.57
CA ALA A 223 8.63 -2.13 -7.42
C ALA A 223 9.68 -3.24 -7.30
N SER A 224 10.74 -3.01 -6.55
CA SER A 224 11.74 -4.02 -6.25
C SER A 224 11.13 -5.18 -5.47
N LEU A 225 11.66 -6.38 -5.65
CA LEU A 225 11.20 -7.57 -4.92
C LEU A 225 11.29 -7.35 -3.41
N GLU A 226 12.36 -6.69 -2.95
CA GLU A 226 12.55 -6.34 -1.55
C GLU A 226 11.41 -5.45 -1.02
N SER A 227 11.07 -4.38 -1.74
CA SER A 227 9.96 -3.48 -1.35
C SER A 227 8.61 -4.17 -1.38
N MET A 228 8.37 -5.08 -2.33
CA MET A 228 7.15 -5.90 -2.33
C MET A 228 7.06 -6.80 -1.10
N GLN A 229 8.14 -7.47 -0.74
CA GLN A 229 8.21 -8.32 0.46
C GLN A 229 7.99 -7.51 1.75
N GLU A 230 8.58 -6.32 1.84
CA GLU A 230 8.40 -5.41 2.97
C GLU A 230 6.94 -4.94 3.10
N VAL A 231 6.34 -4.47 2.02
CA VAL A 231 4.92 -4.02 1.99
C VAL A 231 3.99 -5.20 2.29
N ALA A 232 4.25 -6.37 1.73
CA ALA A 232 3.49 -7.58 1.98
C ALA A 232 3.56 -8.00 3.45
N SER A 233 4.74 -7.96 4.06
CA SER A 233 4.92 -8.24 5.50
C SER A 233 4.17 -7.23 6.36
N ALA A 234 4.30 -5.94 6.06
CA ALA A 234 3.59 -4.87 6.76
C ALA A 234 2.07 -5.00 6.63
N SER A 235 1.56 -5.47 5.48
CA SER A 235 0.12 -5.71 5.27
C SER A 235 -0.44 -6.83 6.15
N ARG A 236 0.41 -7.72 6.63
CA ARG A 236 0.10 -8.79 7.60
C ARG A 236 0.39 -8.40 9.05
N GLY A 237 0.78 -7.15 9.30
CA GLY A 237 1.06 -6.63 10.64
C GLY A 237 2.51 -6.81 11.10
N ILE A 238 3.42 -7.27 10.24
CA ILE A 238 4.85 -7.45 10.55
C ILE A 238 5.64 -6.35 9.84
N ILE A 239 6.15 -5.38 10.58
CA ILE A 239 6.92 -4.26 10.03
C ILE A 239 8.41 -4.66 9.99
N PRO A 240 9.01 -4.89 8.81
CA PRO A 240 10.42 -5.18 8.69
C PRO A 240 11.26 -3.92 8.97
N LEU A 241 12.27 -4.08 9.82
CA LEU A 241 13.23 -3.01 10.14
C LEU A 241 14.59 -3.37 9.54
N ARG A 242 15.12 -2.51 8.69
CA ARG A 242 16.51 -2.63 8.23
C ARG A 242 17.44 -2.01 9.25
N TYR A 243 18.51 -2.71 9.59
CA TYR A 243 19.50 -2.19 10.52
C TYR A 243 20.92 -2.61 10.12
N LYS A 244 21.90 -1.84 10.57
CA LYS A 244 23.30 -2.19 10.51
C LYS A 244 23.72 -2.76 11.86
N SER A 245 24.11 -4.03 11.91
CA SER A 245 24.62 -4.63 13.14
C SER A 245 26.00 -4.06 13.52
N PHE A 246 26.19 -3.83 14.82
CA PHE A 246 27.48 -3.44 15.40
C PHE A 246 28.17 -4.61 16.12
N ILE A 247 27.53 -5.77 16.17
CA ILE A 247 28.01 -6.96 16.86
C ILE A 247 28.10 -8.17 15.91
N THR A 248 28.88 -9.16 16.32
CA THR A 248 29.05 -10.42 15.60
C THR A 248 28.68 -11.64 16.44
N ASP A 249 28.27 -11.42 17.70
CA ASP A 249 27.85 -12.50 18.61
C ASP A 249 26.54 -13.09 18.09
N LYS A 250 26.61 -14.37 17.67
CA LYS A 250 25.50 -15.08 17.03
C LYS A 250 24.32 -15.30 17.98
N GLU A 251 24.55 -15.49 19.27
CA GLU A 251 23.48 -15.72 20.23
C GLU A 251 22.71 -14.43 20.50
N VAL A 252 23.41 -13.30 20.57
CA VAL A 252 22.75 -11.99 20.68
C VAL A 252 22.02 -11.63 19.37
N LEU A 253 22.62 -11.89 18.21
CA LEU A 253 21.97 -11.67 16.91
C LEU A 253 20.67 -12.48 16.76
N LYS A 254 20.61 -13.72 17.20
CA LYS A 254 19.38 -14.51 17.21
C LYS A 254 18.25 -13.85 18.00
N VAL A 255 18.59 -13.19 19.11
CA VAL A 255 17.59 -12.43 19.88
C VAL A 255 17.13 -11.21 19.12
N VAL A 256 18.03 -10.51 18.43
CA VAL A 256 17.71 -9.27 17.70
C VAL A 256 16.92 -9.53 16.41
N GLU A 257 17.21 -10.62 15.72
CA GLU A 257 16.70 -10.90 14.36
C GLU A 257 15.39 -11.71 14.31
N GLN A 258 14.86 -12.09 15.47
CA GLN A 258 13.53 -12.73 15.53
C GLN A 258 12.41 -11.71 15.33
N VAL A 259 11.18 -12.18 15.18
CA VAL A 259 9.99 -11.29 15.19
C VAL A 259 9.74 -10.82 16.62
N HIS A 260 9.53 -9.52 16.78
CA HIS A 260 9.27 -8.89 18.06
C HIS A 260 7.89 -8.25 18.12
N THR A 261 7.19 -8.46 19.21
CA THR A 261 5.92 -7.79 19.51
C THR A 261 6.19 -6.62 20.45
N ASN A 262 5.67 -5.42 20.09
CA ASN A 262 5.73 -4.30 21.01
C ASN A 262 4.83 -4.57 22.22
N ARG A 263 5.31 -4.23 23.41
CA ARG A 263 4.51 -4.36 24.64
C ARG A 263 3.25 -3.51 24.59
N LEU A 264 2.18 -4.00 25.21
CA LEU A 264 0.89 -3.30 25.28
C LEU A 264 0.94 -2.02 26.12
N ASP A 265 1.91 -1.91 27.05
CA ASP A 265 2.22 -0.72 27.82
C ASP A 265 3.31 0.10 27.10
N PRO A 266 2.96 1.06 26.21
CA PRO A 266 3.93 1.77 25.39
C PRO A 266 4.82 2.64 26.28
N ALA A 267 6.14 2.44 26.17
CA ALA A 267 7.09 3.32 26.83
C ALA A 267 7.24 4.64 26.04
N ARG A 268 7.53 5.73 26.76
CA ARG A 268 7.70 7.06 26.15
C ARG A 268 8.90 7.12 25.18
N ASP A 269 9.98 6.47 25.56
CA ASP A 269 11.31 6.71 24.97
C ASP A 269 11.80 5.56 24.08
N VAL A 270 11.19 4.38 24.20
CA VAL A 270 11.62 3.16 23.50
C VAL A 270 10.44 2.29 23.09
N ILE A 271 10.60 1.54 22.01
CA ILE A 271 9.76 0.38 21.67
C ILE A 271 10.36 -0.82 22.39
N ARG A 272 9.55 -1.61 23.10
CA ARG A 272 10.02 -2.70 23.96
C ARG A 272 9.54 -4.04 23.44
N SER A 273 10.45 -5.00 23.33
CA SER A 273 10.11 -6.35 22.94
C SER A 273 9.48 -7.15 24.08
N VAL A 274 8.41 -7.88 23.76
CA VAL A 274 7.81 -8.90 24.66
C VAL A 274 8.73 -10.12 24.74
N GLU A 275 9.13 -10.66 23.60
CA GLU A 275 9.82 -11.94 23.43
C GLU A 275 11.21 -11.93 24.05
N SER A 276 11.89 -10.77 24.07
CA SER A 276 13.24 -10.66 24.60
C SER A 276 13.33 -10.95 26.12
N ARG A 277 12.21 -10.88 26.86
CA ARG A 277 12.13 -11.20 28.29
C ARG A 277 11.72 -12.66 28.58
N GLU A 278 11.02 -13.28 27.62
CA GLU A 278 10.46 -14.61 27.80
C GLU A 278 11.48 -15.71 27.41
N GLY A 279 12.41 -15.98 28.28
CA GLY A 279 13.29 -17.14 28.11
C GLY A 279 14.74 -16.88 27.71
N ASN A 280 15.19 -15.65 27.71
CA ASN A 280 16.56 -15.32 27.36
C ASN A 280 17.53 -15.69 28.50
N ARG A 281 18.22 -16.85 28.35
CA ARG A 281 19.26 -17.31 29.28
C ARG A 281 20.68 -16.94 28.83
N VAL A 282 20.79 -16.09 27.80
CA VAL A 282 22.09 -15.66 27.28
C VAL A 282 22.67 -14.61 28.23
N VAL A 283 23.87 -14.88 28.74
CA VAL A 283 24.61 -13.88 29.50
C VAL A 283 25.19 -12.85 28.54
N ILE A 284 24.61 -11.64 28.55
CA ILE A 284 25.03 -10.55 27.70
C ILE A 284 25.99 -9.66 28.44
N LYS A 285 27.25 -9.70 28.07
CA LYS A 285 28.29 -8.86 28.69
C LYS A 285 28.20 -7.42 28.18
N PRO A 286 28.63 -6.42 28.99
CA PRO A 286 28.74 -5.04 28.54
C PRO A 286 29.60 -4.92 27.28
N MET A 287 29.03 -4.32 26.22
CA MET A 287 29.70 -4.04 24.94
C MET A 287 29.00 -2.84 24.26
N HIS A 288 29.76 -2.04 23.54
CA HIS A 288 29.21 -0.89 22.80
C HIS A 288 28.21 -0.02 23.61
N THR A 289 28.56 0.25 24.88
CA THR A 289 27.80 1.13 25.76
C THR A 289 28.04 2.60 25.37
N ILE A 290 27.40 3.01 24.28
CA ILE A 290 27.55 4.32 23.63
C ILE A 290 26.24 5.11 23.68
N VAL A 291 26.26 6.35 23.17
CA VAL A 291 25.04 7.14 23.02
C VAL A 291 24.01 6.38 22.17
N ARG A 292 22.79 6.28 22.68
CA ARG A 292 21.68 5.59 22.02
C ARG A 292 20.94 6.59 21.13
N LYS A 293 21.32 6.68 19.87
CA LYS A 293 20.65 7.54 18.89
C LYS A 293 19.25 7.01 18.57
N LYS A 294 18.36 7.89 18.10
CA LYS A 294 17.06 7.48 17.55
C LYS A 294 17.25 6.37 16.50
N GLY A 295 16.52 5.27 16.66
CA GLY A 295 16.64 4.07 15.81
C GLY A 295 17.68 3.07 16.32
N SER A 296 18.44 3.37 17.40
CA SER A 296 19.34 2.38 18.00
C SER A 296 18.56 1.16 18.49
N ILE A 297 19.00 -0.01 18.08
CA ILE A 297 18.57 -1.29 18.65
C ILE A 297 19.49 -1.57 19.84
N THR A 298 18.89 -1.77 21.01
CA THR A 298 19.62 -1.95 22.25
C THR A 298 19.22 -3.25 22.94
N ILE A 299 20.14 -3.80 23.73
CA ILE A 299 19.86 -4.94 24.60
C ILE A 299 20.48 -4.70 25.97
N ASP A 300 19.72 -4.94 27.01
CA ASP A 300 20.18 -4.77 28.39
C ASP A 300 21.20 -5.86 28.73
N ASN A 301 22.38 -5.46 29.25
CA ASN A 301 23.44 -6.39 29.63
C ASN A 301 23.30 -6.90 31.07
N GLU A 302 24.20 -7.78 31.50
CA GLU A 302 24.16 -8.43 32.83
C GLU A 302 24.13 -7.45 34.03
N LEU A 303 24.61 -6.22 33.85
CA LEU A 303 24.58 -5.20 34.89
C LEU A 303 23.17 -4.71 35.25
N TYR A 304 22.19 -4.96 34.35
CA TYR A 304 20.78 -4.65 34.64
C TYR A 304 20.08 -5.72 35.48
N GLY A 305 20.82 -6.80 35.87
CA GLY A 305 20.31 -7.86 36.74
C GLY A 305 19.07 -8.55 36.15
N ARG A 306 17.95 -8.50 36.86
CA ARG A 306 16.70 -9.15 36.42
C ARG A 306 16.10 -8.62 35.10
N TYR A 307 16.57 -7.50 34.58
CA TYR A 307 16.15 -6.92 33.32
C TYR A 307 17.10 -7.23 32.16
N ALA A 308 18.24 -7.90 32.43
CA ALA A 308 19.19 -8.28 31.41
C ALA A 308 18.50 -9.05 30.29
N GLY A 309 18.86 -8.71 29.03
CA GLY A 309 18.30 -9.33 27.82
C GLY A 309 17.07 -8.62 27.25
N GLU A 310 16.56 -7.58 27.91
CA GLU A 310 15.45 -6.80 27.31
C GLU A 310 15.94 -6.04 26.07
N MET A 311 15.32 -6.33 24.93
CA MET A 311 15.60 -5.63 23.68
C MET A 311 14.66 -4.46 23.49
N GLN A 312 15.21 -3.34 23.00
CA GLN A 312 14.47 -2.10 22.78
C GLN A 312 14.93 -1.39 21.51
N VAL A 313 14.06 -0.57 20.91
CA VAL A 313 14.41 0.37 19.83
C VAL A 313 14.17 1.79 20.34
N ALA A 314 15.21 2.63 20.31
CA ALA A 314 15.11 4.02 20.77
C ALA A 314 14.28 4.88 19.82
N THR A 315 13.29 5.62 20.33
CA THR A 315 12.42 6.51 19.54
C THR A 315 12.99 7.94 19.41
N HIS A 316 13.97 8.29 20.25
CA HIS A 316 14.75 9.53 20.20
C HIS A 316 16.13 9.31 20.82
N ASP A 317 17.00 10.33 20.80
CA ASP A 317 18.35 10.24 21.35
C ASP A 317 18.30 10.07 22.88
N LEU A 318 18.99 9.06 23.40
CA LEU A 318 19.11 8.75 24.82
C LEU A 318 20.59 8.78 25.24
N PRO A 319 20.91 9.12 26.51
CA PRO A 319 22.27 9.17 27.00
C PRO A 319 22.93 7.77 27.02
N VAL A 320 24.22 7.75 27.19
CA VAL A 320 24.99 6.51 27.48
C VAL A 320 24.49 5.90 28.79
N ASP A 321 24.38 4.57 28.80
CA ASP A 321 24.13 3.77 29.98
C ASP A 321 25.03 2.51 29.91
N GLU A 322 25.88 2.31 30.92
CA GLU A 322 26.81 1.18 30.99
C GLU A 322 26.10 -0.19 31.02
N LYS A 323 24.82 -0.20 31.38
CA LYS A 323 23.96 -1.41 31.45
C LYS A 323 23.24 -1.74 30.15
N VAL A 324 23.39 -0.88 29.12
CA VAL A 324 22.70 -1.00 27.84
C VAL A 324 23.69 -1.06 26.69
N ASN A 325 23.68 -2.17 25.97
CA ASN A 325 24.48 -2.37 24.76
C ASN A 325 23.72 -1.83 23.54
N VAL A 326 24.37 -1.05 22.70
CA VAL A 326 23.86 -0.69 21.36
C VAL A 326 24.35 -1.75 20.38
N VAL A 327 23.43 -2.59 19.89
CA VAL A 327 23.75 -3.74 19.04
C VAL A 327 23.56 -3.47 17.54
N GLY A 328 22.90 -2.37 17.20
CA GLY A 328 22.73 -1.94 15.82
C GLY A 328 21.92 -0.65 15.71
N MET A 329 21.81 -0.15 14.48
CA MET A 329 21.03 1.04 14.15
C MET A 329 20.55 0.98 12.70
#